data_9bc7155187fe9746aa7ffd18911e8192
#
_entry.id   9bc7155187fe9746aa7ffd18911e8192
#
_cell.length_a   1.000
_cell.length_b   1.000
_cell.length_c   1.000
_cell.angle_alpha   90.00
_cell.angle_beta   90.00
_cell.angle_gamma   90.00
#
_symmetry.space_group_name_H-M   'P 1'
#
loop_
_entity.id
_entity.type
_entity.pdbx_description
1 polymer ?
#
loop_
_entity_poly.entity_id
_entity_poly.type
_entity_poly.pdbx_seq_one_letter_code
_entity_poly.pdbx_strand_id
1 'polypeptide(L)'
;GPNLTCLKNKKVILDITNYGSISNKHEEIVKVCEENNVLYSATFPKHWQDCGKILPFQKRTEQEKKRKFIDCCNSDILSLLKGRLYRCPFSANAENLSAIPINKSDHVDLNDSQISKEDLKIQIKNLVYNKDYITACSYCNGRDYTVKKVKAGEQTKKPLEYTRV
;
A
#
# COMPACT_ATOMS: atom_id res chain seq x y z
N GLY A 1 -21.08 -10.92 11.85
CA GLY A 1 -19.62 -11.01 11.89
C GLY A 1 -19.02 -10.71 10.52
N PRO A 2 -17.71 -10.48 10.40
CA PRO A 2 -17.07 -10.20 9.13
C PRO A 2 -17.23 -11.39 8.16
N ASN A 3 -17.46 -11.09 6.88
CA ASN A 3 -17.54 -12.13 5.86
C ASN A 3 -16.12 -12.63 5.51
N LEU A 4 -15.73 -13.77 6.06
CA LEU A 4 -14.40 -14.37 5.84
C LEU A 4 -14.36 -15.31 4.63
N THR A 5 -15.43 -15.40 3.83
CA THR A 5 -15.54 -16.37 2.73
C THR A 5 -14.40 -16.20 1.70
N CYS A 6 -14.03 -14.96 1.36
CA CYS A 6 -12.93 -14.70 0.43
C CYS A 6 -11.56 -15.16 0.98
N LEU A 7 -11.36 -15.11 2.30
CA LEU A 7 -10.11 -15.51 2.96
C LEU A 7 -9.98 -17.04 3.10
N LYS A 8 -11.07 -17.80 2.93
CA LYS A 8 -11.05 -19.28 2.94
C LYS A 8 -10.55 -19.87 1.61
N ASN A 9 -10.28 -19.04 0.61
CA ASN A 9 -9.73 -19.50 -0.65
C ASN A 9 -8.27 -19.96 -0.44
N LYS A 10 -7.94 -21.19 -0.82
CA LYS A 10 -6.60 -21.79 -0.67
C LYS A 10 -5.48 -21.04 -1.41
N LYS A 11 -5.83 -20.12 -2.33
CA LYS A 11 -4.87 -19.24 -3.03
C LYS A 11 -4.64 -17.91 -2.30
N VAL A 12 -5.31 -17.70 -1.16
CA VAL A 12 -5.18 -16.50 -0.34
C VAL A 12 -4.49 -16.87 0.96
N ILE A 13 -3.42 -16.16 1.28
CA ILE A 13 -2.73 -16.24 2.57
C ILE A 13 -2.82 -14.86 3.21
N LEU A 14 -3.32 -14.82 4.43
CA LEU A 14 -3.35 -13.59 5.22
C LEU A 14 -1.99 -13.39 5.90
N ASP A 15 -1.26 -12.33 5.56
CA ASP A 15 -0.04 -11.96 6.29
C ASP A 15 -0.37 -11.00 7.41
N ILE A 16 -0.11 -11.41 8.65
CA ILE A 16 -0.42 -10.67 9.87
C ILE A 16 0.88 -10.16 10.46
N THR A 17 1.05 -8.84 10.43
CA THR A 17 2.24 -8.21 10.99
C THR A 17 2.02 -7.84 12.46
N ASN A 18 2.84 -8.38 13.34
CA ASN A 18 2.84 -8.08 14.77
C ASN A 18 3.94 -7.07 15.11
N TYR A 19 3.57 -5.93 15.65
CA TYR A 19 4.47 -4.86 16.11
C TYR A 19 4.58 -4.80 17.64
N GLY A 20 4.42 -5.92 18.33
CA GLY A 20 4.52 -6.01 19.77
C GLY A 20 3.36 -5.30 20.49
N SER A 21 3.66 -4.44 21.43
CA SER A 21 2.66 -3.77 22.28
C SER A 21 1.63 -2.92 21.55
N ILE A 22 1.88 -2.52 20.29
CA ILE A 22 0.92 -1.78 19.47
C ILE A 22 -0.03 -2.70 18.69
N SER A 23 0.24 -3.98 18.63
CA SER A 23 -0.59 -5.01 17.98
C SER A 23 -1.43 -5.78 19.00
N ASN A 24 -2.20 -5.08 19.81
CA ASN A 24 -2.96 -5.63 20.94
C ASN A 24 -4.05 -6.64 20.57
N LYS A 25 -4.43 -6.73 19.29
CA LYS A 25 -5.42 -7.68 18.78
C LYS A 25 -4.81 -8.85 18.00
N HIS A 26 -3.49 -8.98 18.00
CA HIS A 26 -2.82 -9.99 17.20
C HIS A 26 -3.29 -11.41 17.51
N GLU A 27 -3.33 -11.78 18.79
CA GLU A 27 -3.77 -13.11 19.23
C GLU A 27 -5.24 -13.39 18.90
N GLU A 28 -6.11 -12.39 19.05
CA GLU A 28 -7.52 -12.48 18.66
C GLU A 28 -7.67 -12.76 17.16
N ILE A 29 -6.91 -12.05 16.31
CA ILE A 29 -6.92 -12.23 14.85
C ILE A 29 -6.43 -13.63 14.49
N VAL A 30 -5.34 -14.09 15.07
CA VAL A 30 -4.78 -15.44 14.85
C VAL A 30 -5.82 -16.50 15.21
N LYS A 31 -6.44 -16.40 16.40
CA LYS A 31 -7.49 -17.31 16.83
C LYS A 31 -8.66 -17.36 15.85
N VAL A 32 -9.13 -16.19 15.37
CA VAL A 32 -10.20 -16.13 14.37
C VAL A 32 -9.79 -16.82 13.05
N CYS A 33 -8.53 -16.69 12.62
CA CYS A 33 -8.04 -17.38 11.43
C CYS A 33 -8.07 -18.90 11.62
N GLU A 34 -7.59 -19.41 12.75
CA GLU A 34 -7.57 -20.83 13.09
C GLU A 34 -8.98 -21.42 13.15
N GLU A 35 -9.88 -20.79 13.89
CA GLU A 35 -11.28 -21.22 14.04
C GLU A 35 -12.05 -21.26 12.71
N ASN A 36 -11.63 -20.44 11.73
CA ASN A 36 -12.28 -20.35 10.42
C ASN A 36 -11.51 -21.04 9.29
N ASN A 37 -10.42 -21.75 9.58
CA ASN A 37 -9.56 -22.39 8.58
C ASN A 37 -9.05 -21.41 7.50
N VAL A 38 -8.68 -20.18 7.91
CA VAL A 38 -8.03 -19.19 7.06
C VAL A 38 -6.52 -19.44 7.08
N LEU A 39 -5.90 -19.56 5.91
CA LEU A 39 -4.44 -19.66 5.82
C LEU A 39 -3.81 -18.32 6.20
N TYR A 40 -2.88 -18.34 7.13
CA TYR A 40 -2.18 -17.13 7.56
C TYR A 40 -0.68 -17.36 7.80
N SER A 41 0.06 -16.29 7.77
CA SER A 41 1.44 -16.14 8.21
C SER A 41 1.49 -15.03 9.26
N ALA A 42 2.22 -15.21 10.34
CA ALA A 42 2.43 -14.17 11.34
C ALA A 42 3.91 -13.78 11.38
N THR A 43 4.20 -12.50 11.22
CA THR A 43 5.55 -11.96 11.14
C THR A 43 5.82 -10.89 12.19
N PHE A 44 7.08 -10.81 12.64
CA PHE A 44 7.58 -9.79 13.57
C PHE A 44 8.69 -8.98 12.91
N PRO A 45 8.38 -7.95 12.14
CA PRO A 45 9.40 -7.16 11.49
C PRO A 45 10.17 -6.34 12.52
N LYS A 46 11.50 -6.42 12.50
CA LYS A 46 12.35 -5.58 13.33
C LYS A 46 12.65 -4.23 12.68
N HIS A 47 12.66 -4.20 11.35
CA HIS A 47 13.04 -3.02 10.57
C HIS A 47 12.20 -2.89 9.31
N TRP A 48 12.01 -1.66 8.88
CA TRP A 48 11.49 -1.26 7.58
C TRP A 48 12.56 -0.54 6.77
N GLN A 49 12.42 -0.51 5.44
CA GLN A 49 13.15 0.44 4.61
C GLN A 49 12.68 1.85 4.90
N ASP A 50 13.62 2.78 5.05
CA ASP A 50 13.30 4.19 5.19
C ASP A 50 12.74 4.73 3.87
N CYS A 51 11.46 5.06 3.84
CA CYS A 51 10.83 5.65 2.68
C CYS A 51 11.03 7.16 2.57
N GLY A 52 11.77 7.73 3.51
CA GLY A 52 11.95 9.18 3.59
C GLY A 52 10.64 9.92 3.87
N LYS A 53 10.60 11.17 3.44
CA LYS A 53 9.46 12.08 3.59
C LYS A 53 8.65 12.14 2.29
N ILE A 54 7.46 12.70 2.38
CA ILE A 54 6.76 13.20 1.20
C ILE A 54 7.54 14.43 0.73
N LEU A 55 8.10 14.34 -0.47
CA LEU A 55 8.92 15.40 -1.04
C LEU A 55 8.06 16.43 -1.77
N PRO A 56 8.52 17.67 -1.95
CA PRO A 56 8.00 18.56 -2.99
C PRO A 56 8.10 17.88 -4.36
N PHE A 57 7.33 18.36 -5.32
CA PHE A 57 7.37 17.84 -6.69
C PHE A 57 8.80 17.83 -7.24
N GLN A 58 9.21 16.67 -7.74
CA GLN A 58 10.49 16.44 -8.40
C GLN A 58 10.27 16.33 -9.90
N LYS A 59 10.85 17.25 -10.66
CA LYS A 59 10.82 17.19 -12.13
C LYS A 59 11.68 16.00 -12.60
N ARG A 60 11.02 14.86 -12.85
CA ARG A 60 11.64 13.63 -13.34
C ARG A 60 11.16 13.32 -14.74
N THR A 61 12.07 12.83 -15.58
CA THR A 61 11.73 12.26 -16.87
C THR A 61 10.89 10.98 -16.69
N GLU A 62 10.22 10.55 -17.74
CA GLU A 62 9.48 9.28 -17.70
C GLU A 62 10.39 8.10 -17.39
N GLN A 63 11.58 8.06 -17.98
CA GLN A 63 12.57 7.01 -17.75
C GLN A 63 13.00 6.92 -16.29
N GLU A 64 13.26 8.07 -15.64
CA GLU A 64 13.61 8.13 -14.22
C GLU A 64 12.45 7.65 -13.34
N LYS A 65 11.20 8.00 -13.67
CA LYS A 65 10.01 7.52 -12.94
C LYS A 65 9.84 6.02 -13.11
N LYS A 66 9.94 5.48 -14.34
CA LYS A 66 9.87 4.05 -14.63
C LYS A 66 10.93 3.26 -13.86
N ARG A 67 12.19 3.68 -13.95
CA ARG A 67 13.28 3.04 -13.22
C ARG A 67 13.02 3.04 -11.72
N LYS A 68 12.66 4.20 -11.17
CA LYS A 68 12.34 4.34 -9.74
C LYS A 68 11.17 3.44 -9.30
N PHE A 69 10.19 3.24 -10.16
CA PHE A 69 9.06 2.36 -9.88
C PHE A 69 9.45 0.88 -9.93
N ILE A 70 10.22 0.47 -10.92
CA ILE A 70 10.70 -0.93 -11.08
C ILE A 70 11.60 -1.33 -9.92
N ASP A 71 12.54 -0.46 -9.53
CA ASP A 71 13.49 -0.73 -8.45
C ASP A 71 12.86 -0.61 -7.05
N CYS A 72 11.60 -0.17 -6.95
CA CYS A 72 10.92 0.04 -5.68
C CYS A 72 10.43 -1.26 -5.05
N CYS A 73 10.73 -1.51 -3.78
CA CYS A 73 10.22 -2.67 -3.03
C CYS A 73 8.69 -2.72 -2.89
N ASN A 74 7.98 -1.66 -3.27
CA ASN A 74 6.51 -1.59 -3.29
C ASN A 74 5.93 -1.69 -4.71
N SER A 75 6.73 -2.02 -5.72
CA SER A 75 6.24 -2.15 -7.11
C SER A 75 5.16 -3.22 -7.27
N ASP A 76 5.14 -4.23 -6.40
CA ASP A 76 4.17 -5.33 -6.42
C ASP A 76 3.09 -5.22 -5.33
N ILE A 77 3.10 -4.12 -4.56
CA ILE A 77 2.16 -3.94 -3.45
C ILE A 77 0.97 -3.09 -3.88
N LEU A 78 -0.23 -3.58 -3.59
CA LEU A 78 -1.46 -2.83 -3.69
C LEU A 78 -1.90 -2.34 -2.31
N SER A 79 -2.60 -1.22 -2.26
CA SER A 79 -3.20 -0.70 -1.04
C SER A 79 -4.66 -0.36 -1.24
N LEU A 80 -5.50 -0.82 -0.32
CA LEU A 80 -6.90 -0.45 -0.26
C LEU A 80 -7.09 0.62 0.81
N LEU A 81 -7.57 1.79 0.40
CA LEU A 81 -7.88 2.89 1.31
C LEU A 81 -9.17 3.57 0.91
N LYS A 82 -10.14 3.65 1.82
CA LYS A 82 -11.44 4.30 1.61
C LYS A 82 -12.17 3.82 0.34
N GLY A 83 -12.11 2.52 0.06
CA GLY A 83 -12.75 1.92 -1.12
C GLY A 83 -12.00 2.12 -2.43
N ARG A 84 -10.83 2.73 -2.42
CA ARG A 84 -9.96 2.88 -3.60
C ARG A 84 -8.78 1.94 -3.53
N LEU A 85 -8.53 1.25 -4.63
CA LEU A 85 -7.38 0.37 -4.82
C LEU A 85 -6.24 1.17 -5.47
N TYR A 86 -5.13 1.32 -4.77
CA TYR A 86 -3.94 2.04 -5.18
C TYR A 86 -2.81 1.08 -5.54
N ARG A 87 -1.94 1.51 -6.45
CA ARG A 87 -0.76 0.74 -6.87
C ARG A 87 0.38 0.77 -5.86
N CYS A 88 0.30 1.64 -4.84
CA CYS A 88 1.37 1.85 -3.87
C CYS A 88 0.80 2.40 -2.55
N PRO A 89 1.23 1.91 -1.37
CA PRO A 89 0.77 2.42 -0.08
C PRO A 89 1.18 3.88 0.17
N PHE A 90 2.31 4.33 -0.38
CA PHE A 90 2.70 5.74 -0.29
C PHE A 90 1.71 6.64 -1.05
N SER A 91 1.31 6.26 -2.28
CA SER A 91 0.32 7.01 -3.06
C SER A 91 -1.00 7.14 -2.31
N ALA A 92 -1.53 6.03 -1.79
CA ALA A 92 -2.78 6.01 -1.05
C ALA A 92 -2.77 6.98 0.14
N ASN A 93 -1.71 6.95 0.93
CA ASN A 93 -1.60 7.80 2.12
C ASN A 93 -1.29 9.26 1.77
N ALA A 94 -0.43 9.53 0.81
CA ALA A 94 -0.07 10.89 0.40
C ALA A 94 -1.25 11.64 -0.25
N GLU A 95 -2.06 10.96 -1.07
CA GLU A 95 -3.31 11.53 -1.59
C GLU A 95 -4.31 11.79 -0.45
N ASN A 96 -4.49 10.85 0.48
CA ASN A 96 -5.39 11.01 1.62
C ASN A 96 -5.00 12.19 2.52
N LEU A 97 -3.71 12.51 2.60
CA LEU A 97 -3.17 13.67 3.33
C LEU A 97 -3.24 14.97 2.51
N SER A 98 -3.67 14.92 1.26
CA SER A 98 -3.57 16.05 0.29
C SER A 98 -2.14 16.56 0.13
N ALA A 99 -1.17 15.65 0.17
CA ALA A 99 0.26 15.97 0.05
C ALA A 99 0.80 15.75 -1.37
N ILE A 100 0.00 15.13 -2.23
CA ILE A 100 0.25 14.99 -3.68
C ILE A 100 -1.07 15.18 -4.43
N PRO A 101 -1.04 15.58 -5.71
CA PRO A 101 -2.24 15.70 -6.52
C PRO A 101 -2.94 14.35 -6.69
N ILE A 102 -4.28 14.36 -6.67
CA ILE A 102 -5.08 13.18 -6.99
C ILE A 102 -5.01 12.93 -8.50
N ASN A 103 -4.58 11.73 -8.88
CA ASN A 103 -4.60 11.31 -10.26
C ASN A 103 -5.49 10.06 -10.41
N LYS A 104 -6.60 10.22 -11.12
CA LYS A 104 -7.57 9.14 -11.36
C LYS A 104 -6.97 7.90 -12.03
N SER A 105 -5.83 8.04 -12.70
CA SER A 105 -5.15 6.90 -13.32
C SER A 105 -4.32 6.07 -12.35
N ASP A 106 -4.09 6.54 -11.12
CA ASP A 106 -3.21 5.89 -10.13
C ASP A 106 -3.98 5.02 -9.12
N HIS A 107 -5.30 5.02 -9.21
CA HIS A 107 -6.18 4.18 -8.38
C HIS A 107 -7.43 3.73 -9.15
N VAL A 108 -8.12 2.75 -8.60
CA VAL A 108 -9.45 2.31 -9.05
C VAL A 108 -10.42 2.48 -7.89
N ASP A 109 -11.53 3.18 -8.11
CA ASP A 109 -12.59 3.32 -7.12
C ASP A 109 -13.49 2.07 -7.17
N LEU A 110 -13.43 1.26 -6.12
CA LEU A 110 -14.20 0.02 -6.02
C LEU A 110 -15.67 0.27 -5.63
N ASN A 111 -15.99 1.48 -5.19
CA ASN A 111 -17.35 1.87 -4.79
C ASN A 111 -18.11 2.62 -5.90
N ASP A 112 -17.50 2.77 -7.09
CA ASP A 112 -18.17 3.41 -8.21
C ASP A 112 -19.29 2.50 -8.76
N SER A 113 -20.53 2.82 -8.40
CA SER A 113 -21.72 2.08 -8.82
C SER A 113 -22.10 2.25 -10.30
N GLN A 114 -21.44 3.18 -11.00
CA GLN A 114 -21.68 3.43 -12.43
C GLN A 114 -20.84 2.54 -13.34
N ILE A 115 -19.84 1.86 -12.79
CA ILE A 115 -18.94 1.00 -13.56
C ILE A 115 -19.45 -0.44 -13.55
N SER A 116 -19.47 -1.09 -14.73
CA SER A 116 -19.79 -2.51 -14.83
C SER A 116 -18.72 -3.37 -14.14
N LYS A 117 -19.08 -4.58 -13.70
CA LYS A 117 -18.10 -5.51 -13.11
C LYS A 117 -16.97 -5.87 -14.06
N GLU A 118 -17.27 -5.93 -15.34
CA GLU A 118 -16.33 -6.23 -16.42
C GLU A 118 -15.33 -5.09 -16.60
N ASP A 119 -15.82 -3.85 -16.66
CA ASP A 119 -14.96 -2.66 -16.76
C ASP A 119 -14.11 -2.48 -15.50
N LEU A 120 -14.68 -2.74 -14.31
CA LEU A 120 -13.92 -2.72 -13.06
C LEU A 120 -12.76 -3.73 -13.09
N LYS A 121 -12.97 -4.95 -13.57
CA LYS A 121 -11.91 -5.95 -13.75
C LYS A 121 -10.83 -5.47 -14.72
N ILE A 122 -11.22 -4.81 -15.82
CA ILE A 122 -10.28 -4.24 -16.80
C ILE A 122 -9.45 -3.13 -16.13
N GLN A 123 -10.08 -2.22 -15.40
CA GLN A 123 -9.40 -1.15 -14.69
C GLN A 123 -8.40 -1.69 -13.66
N ILE A 124 -8.80 -2.71 -12.87
CA ILE A 124 -7.90 -3.36 -11.90
C ILE A 124 -6.72 -4.02 -12.63
N LYS A 125 -6.94 -4.75 -13.72
CA LYS A 125 -5.86 -5.34 -14.51
C LYS A 125 -4.90 -4.28 -15.05
N ASN A 126 -5.42 -3.18 -15.56
CA ASN A 126 -4.60 -2.08 -16.07
C ASN A 126 -3.78 -1.43 -14.94
N LEU A 127 -4.38 -1.21 -13.78
CA LEU A 127 -3.67 -0.68 -12.61
C LEU A 127 -2.53 -1.61 -12.17
N VAL A 128 -2.76 -2.91 -12.17
CA VAL A 128 -1.80 -3.92 -11.67
C VAL A 128 -0.68 -4.18 -12.66
N TYR A 129 -0.99 -4.35 -13.95
CA TYR A 129 -0.06 -4.89 -14.93
C TYR A 129 0.46 -3.89 -15.95
N ASN A 130 -0.27 -2.79 -16.19
CA ASN A 130 0.04 -1.85 -17.26
C ASN A 130 0.53 -0.49 -16.75
N LYS A 131 0.89 -0.40 -15.46
CA LYS A 131 1.47 0.82 -14.88
C LYS A 131 2.98 0.69 -14.75
N ASP A 132 3.68 1.50 -15.51
CA ASP A 132 5.15 1.62 -15.45
C ASP A 132 5.63 2.56 -14.35
N TYR A 133 4.78 3.48 -13.92
CA TYR A 133 4.99 4.42 -12.81
C TYR A 133 3.66 5.10 -12.42
N ILE A 134 3.65 5.78 -11.30
CA ILE A 134 2.51 6.53 -10.77
C ILE A 134 2.92 7.95 -10.40
N THR A 135 1.95 8.86 -10.24
CA THR A 135 2.20 10.27 -9.86
C THR A 135 3.06 10.39 -8.62
N ALA A 136 2.85 9.56 -7.63
CA ALA A 136 3.60 9.52 -6.39
C ALA A 136 5.11 9.32 -6.58
N CYS A 137 5.56 8.74 -7.72
CA CYS A 137 6.99 8.61 -8.04
C CYS A 137 7.70 9.96 -8.23
N SER A 138 6.95 11.05 -8.43
CA SER A 138 7.51 12.42 -8.47
C SER A 138 7.60 13.08 -7.09
N TYR A 139 7.10 12.45 -6.03
CA TYR A 139 7.07 12.98 -4.66
C TYR A 139 7.76 12.06 -3.66
N CYS A 140 8.40 11.01 -4.13
CA CYS A 140 9.02 9.97 -3.33
C CYS A 140 10.44 9.68 -3.80
N ASN A 141 11.36 9.36 -2.88
CA ASN A 141 12.72 8.95 -3.25
C ASN A 141 12.79 7.53 -3.84
N GLY A 142 11.70 6.80 -3.82
CA GLY A 142 11.71 5.36 -4.08
C GLY A 142 12.15 4.59 -2.84
N ARG A 143 12.07 3.27 -2.92
CA ARG A 143 12.46 2.35 -1.84
C ARG A 143 13.08 1.13 -2.48
N ASP A 144 14.32 1.24 -2.88
CA ASP A 144 15.08 0.06 -3.20
C ASP A 144 15.58 -0.62 -1.90
N TYR A 145 16.12 -1.81 -2.02
CA TYR A 145 16.60 -2.55 -0.85
C TYR A 145 17.92 -2.03 -0.28
N THR A 146 18.51 -0.99 -0.87
CA THR A 146 19.77 -0.37 -0.43
C THR A 146 19.54 0.79 0.52
N VAL A 147 18.31 1.32 0.61
CA VAL A 147 18.00 2.42 1.53
C VAL A 147 18.18 2.02 2.99
N LYS A 148 18.46 3.01 3.83
CA LYS A 148 18.62 2.83 5.26
C LYS A 148 17.40 2.12 5.87
N LYS A 149 17.66 1.22 6.82
CA LYS A 149 16.61 0.59 7.61
C LYS A 149 16.27 1.46 8.82
N VAL A 150 14.97 1.53 9.12
CA VAL A 150 14.42 2.15 10.33
C VAL A 150 13.71 1.09 11.18
N LYS A 151 13.59 1.32 12.49
CA LYS A 151 12.87 0.42 13.37
C LYS A 151 11.40 0.31 12.96
N ALA A 152 10.89 -0.92 12.88
CA ALA A 152 9.50 -1.15 12.52
C ALA A 152 8.56 -0.80 13.69
N GLY A 153 7.37 -0.28 13.36
CA GLY A 153 6.30 -0.03 14.32
C GLY A 153 6.59 1.09 15.33
N GLU A 154 7.59 1.93 15.09
CA GLU A 154 7.85 3.07 15.97
C GLU A 154 6.85 4.20 15.71
N GLN A 155 6.11 4.57 16.76
CA GLN A 155 5.13 5.64 16.66
C GLN A 155 5.76 6.97 17.06
N THR A 156 5.59 7.99 16.22
CA THR A 156 6.03 9.34 16.52
C THR A 156 5.07 10.01 17.48
N LYS A 157 5.60 10.81 18.46
CA LYS A 157 4.78 11.58 19.39
C LYS A 157 4.02 12.73 18.73
N LYS A 158 4.52 13.21 17.59
CA LYS A 158 3.92 14.27 16.78
C LYS A 158 3.83 13.84 15.33
N PRO A 159 2.82 14.31 14.57
CA PRO A 159 2.76 14.08 13.12
C PRO A 159 4.04 14.57 12.45
N LEU A 160 4.48 13.86 11.42
CA LEU A 160 5.57 14.33 10.56
C LEU A 160 5.09 15.51 9.73
N GLU A 161 5.96 16.51 9.55
CA GLU A 161 5.67 17.68 8.72
C GLU A 161 5.66 17.27 7.24
N TYR A 162 4.69 17.80 6.51
CA TYR A 162 4.60 17.68 5.05
C TYR A 162 3.86 18.90 4.47
N THR A 163 4.08 19.19 3.19
CA THR A 163 3.39 20.26 2.47
C THR A 163 2.12 19.71 1.82
N ARG A 164 1.00 20.39 2.00
CA ARG A 164 -0.24 20.09 1.26
C ARG A 164 -0.20 20.75 -0.12
N VAL A 165 -0.79 20.09 -1.11
CA VAL A 165 -0.99 20.61 -2.47
C VAL A 165 -2.42 21.10 -2.65
#